data_2e2d2e2437cc8a62f08cc36f831f00f1
#
_entry.id   2e2d2e2437cc8a62f08cc36f831f00f1
#
_cell.length_a   1.000
_cell.length_b   1.000
_cell.length_c   1.000
_cell.angle_alpha   90.00
_cell.angle_beta   90.00
_cell.angle_gamma   90.00
#
_symmetry.space_group_name_H-M   'P 1'
#
loop_
_entity.id
_entity.type
_entity.pdbx_description
1 polymer ?
#
loop_
_entity_poly.entity_id
_entity_poly.type
_entity_poly.pdbx_seq_one_letter_code
_entity_poly.pdbx_strand_id
1 'polypeptide(L)'
;LISFQSYLHERSANSKLYINLHQRRDIITNEYGGAKLNETLLARRGSVAREELNETLLASQVDGAEILRLSMCSDLRKNLILSLKKGPTALADLRTATGTNSAAAIHALRELEKEQLTYQDNKRNYELSNTGKIVALHVESFVQTVSVITQFGKFWLEHDLSGIPEDSLRNIGCLQESEVLTSVPTDIFNAFSTFVTLLDDAKVIRGVAPVFTPDLFDSYAELAAKGIPIELV
;
A
#
# COMPACT_ATOMS: atom_id res chain seq x y z
N LEU A 1 -5.77 3.42 -24.08
CA LEU A 1 -6.43 2.25 -23.43
C LEU A 1 -5.57 0.96 -23.46
N ILE A 2 -4.42 0.97 -24.11
CA ILE A 2 -3.66 -0.25 -24.47
C ILE A 2 -2.76 -0.79 -23.35
N SER A 3 -2.49 -0.08 -22.30
CA SER A 3 -1.43 -0.51 -21.36
C SER A 3 -1.86 -0.75 -19.92
N PHE A 4 -3.12 -0.61 -19.56
CA PHE A 4 -3.52 -0.63 -18.15
C PHE A 4 -3.54 -2.04 -17.52
N GLN A 5 -3.84 -3.07 -18.30
CA GLN A 5 -3.97 -4.44 -17.79
C GLN A 5 -2.65 -5.22 -17.63
N SER A 6 -1.65 -4.92 -18.46
CA SER A 6 -0.40 -5.70 -18.42
C SER A 6 0.51 -5.36 -17.24
N TYR A 7 0.49 -4.12 -16.77
CA TYR A 7 1.35 -3.68 -15.65
C TYR A 7 0.86 -4.15 -14.27
N LEU A 8 -0.45 -4.35 -14.13
CA LEU A 8 -1.04 -4.75 -12.83
C LEU A 8 -0.91 -6.25 -12.54
N HIS A 9 -0.69 -7.10 -13.54
CA HIS A 9 -0.69 -8.55 -13.37
C HIS A 9 0.61 -9.11 -12.75
N GLU A 10 1.74 -8.47 -12.92
CA GLU A 10 3.02 -8.96 -12.37
C GLU A 10 3.23 -8.68 -10.88
N ARG A 11 2.58 -7.67 -10.28
CA ARG A 11 2.67 -7.41 -8.84
C ARG A 11 1.63 -8.15 -7.99
N SER A 12 0.57 -8.69 -8.59
CA SER A 12 -0.50 -9.40 -7.87
C SER A 12 -0.22 -10.90 -7.65
N ALA A 13 0.82 -11.48 -8.21
CA ALA A 13 1.03 -12.93 -8.21
C ALA A 13 1.58 -13.53 -6.90
N ASN A 14 1.88 -12.73 -5.88
CA ASN A 14 2.53 -13.25 -4.65
C ASN A 14 1.91 -12.75 -3.35
N SER A 15 0.62 -12.87 -3.14
CA SER A 15 0.08 -12.81 -1.77
C SER A 15 -1.33 -13.38 -1.68
N LYS A 16 -1.48 -14.69 -1.77
CA LYS A 16 -2.63 -15.35 -1.13
C LYS A 16 -2.30 -15.53 0.35
N LEU A 17 -2.46 -14.47 1.13
CA LEU A 17 -2.44 -14.58 2.58
C LEU A 17 -3.83 -15.02 3.04
N TYR A 18 -4.06 -16.32 3.15
CA TYR A 18 -5.22 -16.85 3.87
C TYR A 18 -4.96 -16.71 5.36
N ILE A 19 -5.48 -15.65 5.98
CA ILE A 19 -5.55 -15.56 7.44
C ILE A 19 -6.74 -16.43 7.86
N ASN A 20 -6.45 -17.69 8.21
CA ASN A 20 -7.44 -18.57 8.82
C ASN A 20 -7.57 -18.20 10.30
N LEU A 21 -8.46 -17.26 10.61
CA LEU A 21 -8.75 -16.80 11.97
C LEU A 21 -9.39 -17.87 12.86
N HIS A 22 -9.71 -19.06 12.33
CA HIS A 22 -10.33 -20.14 13.09
C HIS A 22 -9.34 -21.07 13.80
N GLN A 23 -8.03 -21.04 13.47
CA GLN A 23 -7.05 -21.96 14.06
C GLN A 23 -6.31 -21.43 15.31
N ARG A 24 -6.58 -20.23 15.79
CA ARG A 24 -5.96 -19.73 17.03
C ARG A 24 -6.68 -20.08 18.33
N ARG A 25 -7.77 -20.84 18.28
CA ARG A 25 -8.43 -21.30 19.51
C ARG A 25 -7.80 -22.55 20.16
N ASP A 26 -7.00 -23.31 19.42
CA ASP A 26 -6.55 -24.63 19.87
C ASP A 26 -5.07 -24.70 20.28
N ILE A 27 -4.31 -23.61 20.20
CA ILE A 27 -2.85 -23.64 20.53
C ILE A 27 -2.57 -23.25 21.99
N ILE A 28 -3.52 -22.73 22.75
CA ILE A 28 -3.29 -22.31 24.16
C ILE A 28 -3.59 -23.41 25.18
N THR A 29 -4.09 -24.59 24.76
CA THR A 29 -4.51 -25.64 25.70
C THR A 29 -3.52 -26.79 25.86
N ASN A 30 -2.32 -26.80 25.24
CA ASN A 30 -1.52 -28.02 25.24
C ASN A 30 -0.08 -27.94 25.78
N GLU A 31 0.33 -26.91 26.53
CA GLU A 31 1.70 -26.85 27.07
C GLU A 31 1.85 -26.61 28.58
N TYR A 32 0.86 -26.88 29.43
CA TYR A 32 1.11 -27.00 30.86
C TYR A 32 0.47 -28.26 31.42
N GLY A 33 1.34 -29.27 31.58
CA GLY A 33 1.01 -30.53 32.21
C GLY A 33 0.65 -30.37 33.72
N GLY A 34 -0.45 -31.01 34.07
CA GLY A 34 -0.65 -31.70 35.31
C GLY A 34 -0.57 -30.95 36.63
N ALA A 35 -1.67 -30.32 37.09
CA ALA A 35 -2.05 -30.28 38.50
C ALA A 35 -3.56 -30.19 38.61
N LYS A 36 -4.18 -31.17 39.27
CA LYS A 36 -5.59 -31.14 39.69
C LYS A 36 -5.81 -29.97 40.64
N LEU A 37 -6.21 -28.81 40.13
CA LEU A 37 -6.67 -27.68 40.92
C LEU A 37 -8.20 -27.69 40.93
N ASN A 38 -8.76 -27.52 42.12
CA ASN A 38 -10.17 -27.53 42.45
C ASN A 38 -10.99 -26.65 41.51
N GLU A 39 -11.92 -27.23 40.75
CA GLU A 39 -12.70 -26.59 39.68
C GLU A 39 -13.42 -25.28 40.09
N THR A 40 -13.77 -25.14 41.36
CA THR A 40 -14.42 -23.93 41.90
C THR A 40 -13.48 -22.71 42.01
N LEU A 41 -12.16 -22.92 42.20
CA LEU A 41 -11.15 -21.85 42.24
C LEU A 41 -10.73 -21.44 40.80
N LEU A 42 -10.76 -22.36 39.84
CA LEU A 42 -10.49 -22.09 38.44
C LEU A 42 -11.61 -21.27 37.79
N ALA A 43 -12.88 -21.54 38.14
CA ALA A 43 -14.02 -20.77 37.64
C ALA A 43 -13.99 -19.31 38.14
N ARG A 44 -13.64 -19.06 39.41
CA ARG A 44 -13.52 -17.70 39.96
C ARG A 44 -12.32 -16.93 39.42
N ARG A 45 -11.16 -17.58 39.27
CA ARG A 45 -9.97 -16.94 38.64
C ARG A 45 -10.20 -16.69 37.15
N GLY A 46 -10.91 -17.56 36.46
CA GLY A 46 -11.24 -17.38 35.05
C GLY A 46 -12.21 -16.22 34.80
N SER A 47 -13.15 -15.93 35.72
CA SER A 47 -14.04 -14.77 35.57
C SER A 47 -13.33 -13.44 35.83
N VAL A 48 -12.52 -13.35 36.89
CA VAL A 48 -11.74 -12.14 37.20
C VAL A 48 -10.71 -11.86 36.13
N ALA A 49 -9.98 -12.88 35.67
CA ALA A 49 -9.02 -12.71 34.57
C ALA A 49 -9.68 -12.35 33.23
N ARG A 50 -10.93 -12.79 32.99
CA ARG A 50 -11.72 -12.37 31.82
C ARG A 50 -12.23 -10.94 31.95
N GLU A 51 -12.65 -10.52 33.14
CA GLU A 51 -13.06 -9.14 33.38
C GLU A 51 -11.86 -8.18 33.28
N GLU A 52 -10.73 -8.50 33.89
CA GLU A 52 -9.48 -7.73 33.76
C GLU A 52 -8.97 -7.71 32.30
N LEU A 53 -9.07 -8.83 31.56
CA LEU A 53 -8.71 -8.88 30.15
C LEU A 53 -9.69 -8.08 29.30
N ASN A 54 -10.98 -8.12 29.58
CA ASN A 54 -12.00 -7.31 28.91
C ASN A 54 -11.86 -5.82 29.24
N GLU A 55 -11.58 -5.45 30.48
CA GLU A 55 -11.29 -4.06 30.86
C GLU A 55 -10.01 -3.57 30.21
N THR A 56 -8.95 -4.40 30.13
CA THR A 56 -7.71 -4.07 29.43
C THR A 56 -7.91 -3.97 27.92
N LEU A 57 -8.74 -4.85 27.31
CA LEU A 57 -9.13 -4.78 25.91
C LEU A 57 -10.04 -3.58 25.60
N LEU A 58 -10.95 -3.21 26.53
CA LEU A 58 -11.78 -2.01 26.42
C LEU A 58 -10.98 -0.72 26.65
N ALA A 59 -10.00 -0.75 27.55
CA ALA A 59 -9.07 0.37 27.76
C ALA A 59 -8.05 0.55 26.61
N SER A 60 -7.84 -0.47 25.79
CA SER A 60 -7.01 -0.43 24.58
C SER A 60 -7.83 -0.25 23.30
N GLN A 61 -9.05 0.31 23.39
CA GLN A 61 -9.78 0.68 22.19
C GLN A 61 -9.02 1.79 21.46
N VAL A 62 -8.25 1.35 20.48
CA VAL A 62 -7.66 2.24 19.48
C VAL A 62 -8.82 2.92 18.76
N ASP A 63 -8.96 4.24 18.92
CA ASP A 63 -10.04 4.98 18.27
C ASP A 63 -9.75 5.09 16.76
N GLY A 64 -10.55 4.40 15.95
CA GLY A 64 -10.41 4.41 14.50
C GLY A 64 -10.56 5.80 13.89
N ALA A 65 -11.40 6.67 14.45
CA ALA A 65 -11.54 8.06 14.00
C ALA A 65 -10.27 8.86 14.30
N GLU A 66 -9.66 8.62 15.47
CA GLU A 66 -8.42 9.27 15.84
C GLU A 66 -7.24 8.79 14.99
N ILE A 67 -7.15 7.50 14.66
CA ILE A 67 -6.13 7.00 13.71
C ILE A 67 -6.27 7.70 12.36
N LEU A 68 -7.48 7.82 11.80
CA LEU A 68 -7.70 8.52 10.55
C LEU A 68 -7.28 9.99 10.64
N ARG A 69 -7.68 10.68 11.71
CA ARG A 69 -7.32 12.07 11.96
C ARG A 69 -5.80 12.26 12.07
N LEU A 70 -5.12 11.39 12.81
CA LEU A 70 -3.67 11.48 13.02
C LEU A 70 -2.89 11.17 11.74
N SER A 71 -3.32 10.17 10.98
CA SER A 71 -2.58 9.70 9.81
C SER A 71 -2.83 10.52 8.55
N MET A 72 -4.00 11.16 8.40
CA MET A 72 -4.40 11.80 7.15
C MET A 72 -4.57 13.33 7.25
N CYS A 73 -4.94 13.88 8.43
CA CYS A 73 -5.27 15.30 8.56
C CYS A 73 -4.08 16.19 9.00
N SER A 74 -2.86 15.65 8.99
CA SER A 74 -1.66 16.44 9.31
C SER A 74 -0.50 16.01 8.46
N ASP A 75 0.03 16.91 7.66
CA ASP A 75 1.19 16.64 6.80
C ASP A 75 2.40 16.19 7.62
N LEU A 76 2.64 16.80 8.78
CA LEU A 76 3.76 16.41 9.63
C LEU A 76 3.63 14.96 10.10
N ARG A 77 2.48 14.55 10.66
CA ARG A 77 2.27 13.19 11.16
C ARG A 77 2.29 12.17 10.03
N LYS A 78 1.63 12.49 8.90
CA LYS A 78 1.68 11.67 7.68
C LYS A 78 3.13 11.43 7.22
N ASN A 79 3.92 12.49 7.13
CA ASN A 79 5.32 12.39 6.68
C ASN A 79 6.20 11.65 7.70
N LEU A 80 5.94 11.75 9.00
CA LEU A 80 6.61 10.96 10.04
C LEU A 80 6.30 9.47 9.87
N ILE A 81 5.02 9.10 9.69
CA ILE A 81 4.60 7.71 9.44
C ILE A 81 5.30 7.15 8.20
N LEU A 82 5.31 7.88 7.09
CA LEU A 82 5.94 7.45 5.84
C LEU A 82 7.48 7.36 5.97
N SER A 83 8.10 8.25 6.74
CA SER A 83 9.55 8.19 7.00
C SER A 83 9.91 6.95 7.82
N LEU A 84 9.13 6.65 8.85
CA LEU A 84 9.32 5.49 9.72
C LEU A 84 9.03 4.16 9.04
N LYS A 85 8.32 4.15 7.92
CA LYS A 85 8.14 2.95 7.09
C LYS A 85 9.48 2.39 6.57
N LYS A 86 10.49 3.24 6.41
CA LYS A 86 11.84 2.84 5.96
C LYS A 86 12.64 2.12 7.04
N GLY A 87 12.20 2.19 8.30
CA GLY A 87 12.83 1.55 9.45
C GLY A 87 13.01 2.47 10.64
N PRO A 88 13.61 1.96 11.74
CA PRO A 88 13.89 2.73 12.94
C PRO A 88 14.73 3.97 12.64
N THR A 89 14.29 5.14 13.10
CA THR A 89 14.89 6.43 12.73
C THR A 89 15.03 7.34 13.94
N ALA A 90 16.18 7.98 14.09
CA ALA A 90 16.45 8.93 15.16
C ALA A 90 15.65 10.24 14.97
N LEU A 91 15.34 10.92 16.07
CA LEU A 91 14.59 12.19 16.03
C LEU A 91 15.26 13.25 15.14
N ALA A 92 16.58 13.31 15.10
CA ALA A 92 17.31 14.26 14.27
C ALA A 92 17.05 14.05 12.79
N ASP A 93 17.05 12.78 12.35
CA ASP A 93 16.82 12.41 10.95
C ASP A 93 15.36 12.60 10.54
N LEU A 94 14.42 12.29 11.44
CA LEU A 94 12.98 12.56 11.24
C LEU A 94 12.71 14.06 11.06
N ARG A 95 13.37 14.90 11.84
CA ARG A 95 13.26 16.36 11.71
C ARG A 95 13.78 16.85 10.36
N THR A 96 14.92 16.34 9.94
CA THR A 96 15.51 16.68 8.64
C THR A 96 14.61 16.24 7.50
N ALA A 97 14.10 15.00 7.56
CA ALA A 97 13.20 14.45 6.54
C ALA A 97 11.86 15.18 6.42
N THR A 98 11.35 15.72 7.54
CA THR A 98 10.05 16.42 7.58
C THR A 98 10.15 17.95 7.54
N GLY A 99 11.37 18.50 7.59
CA GLY A 99 11.60 19.95 7.60
C GLY A 99 11.05 20.66 8.85
N THR A 100 10.91 19.95 9.98
CA THR A 100 10.28 20.50 11.19
C THR A 100 11.25 20.73 12.35
N ASN A 101 10.81 21.47 13.37
CA ASN A 101 11.56 21.65 14.62
C ASN A 101 11.35 20.49 15.61
N SER A 102 12.22 20.39 16.61
CA SER A 102 12.19 19.30 17.61
C SER A 102 10.89 19.25 18.41
N ALA A 103 10.34 20.41 18.80
CA ALA A 103 9.15 20.46 19.63
C ALA A 103 7.92 19.92 18.88
N ALA A 104 7.74 20.34 17.63
CA ALA A 104 6.65 19.88 16.79
C ALA A 104 6.78 18.38 16.45
N ALA A 105 8.01 17.90 16.12
CA ALA A 105 8.23 16.49 15.86
C ALA A 105 7.93 15.62 17.09
N ILE A 106 8.44 16.00 18.28
CA ILE A 106 8.18 15.26 19.53
C ILE A 106 6.69 15.25 19.86
N HIS A 107 5.99 16.40 19.71
CA HIS A 107 4.55 16.45 19.95
C HIS A 107 3.80 15.49 19.02
N ALA A 108 4.09 15.55 17.73
CA ALA A 108 3.45 14.68 16.74
C ALA A 108 3.74 13.18 17.00
N LEU A 109 4.99 12.84 17.35
CA LEU A 109 5.35 11.46 17.69
C LEU A 109 4.63 10.97 18.94
N ARG A 110 4.49 11.79 19.99
CA ARG A 110 3.74 11.44 21.19
C ARG A 110 2.26 11.20 20.92
N GLU A 111 1.64 11.98 20.01
CA GLU A 111 0.26 11.71 19.58
C GLU A 111 0.16 10.36 18.86
N LEU A 112 1.12 10.01 18.00
CA LEU A 112 1.17 8.71 17.32
C LEU A 112 1.45 7.56 18.31
N GLU A 113 2.28 7.77 19.31
CA GLU A 113 2.57 6.80 20.37
C GLU A 113 1.33 6.52 21.24
N LYS A 114 0.56 7.57 21.58
CA LYS A 114 -0.69 7.43 22.35
C LYS A 114 -1.68 6.49 21.66
N GLU A 115 -1.78 6.55 20.34
CA GLU A 115 -2.64 5.67 19.54
C GLU A 115 -1.90 4.39 19.08
N GLN A 116 -0.77 4.08 19.71
CA GLN A 116 0.00 2.86 19.47
C GLN A 116 0.45 2.67 18.01
N LEU A 117 0.60 3.75 17.26
CA LEU A 117 1.10 3.69 15.88
C LEU A 117 2.63 3.66 15.83
N THR A 118 3.29 4.30 16.80
CA THR A 118 4.75 4.35 16.93
C THR A 118 5.18 4.00 18.34
N TYR A 119 6.45 3.70 18.52
CA TYR A 119 7.10 3.57 19.81
C TYR A 119 8.57 3.97 19.71
N GLN A 120 9.21 4.26 20.86
CA GLN A 120 10.65 4.52 20.91
C GLN A 120 11.39 3.26 21.38
N ASP A 121 12.41 2.85 20.63
CA ASP A 121 13.26 1.71 20.98
C ASP A 121 14.26 2.04 22.11
N ASN A 122 15.00 1.04 22.59
CA ASN A 122 16.02 1.19 23.64
C ASN A 122 17.20 2.09 23.21
N LYS A 123 17.38 2.33 21.91
CA LYS A 123 18.40 3.21 21.33
C LYS A 123 17.90 4.62 21.10
N ARG A 124 16.67 4.91 21.52
CA ARG A 124 15.95 6.17 21.31
C ARG A 124 15.62 6.46 19.84
N ASN A 125 15.54 5.45 18.97
CA ASN A 125 14.96 5.59 17.67
C ASN A 125 13.45 5.38 17.76
N TYR A 126 12.72 6.09 16.92
CA TYR A 126 11.29 5.85 16.72
C TYR A 126 11.08 4.77 15.67
N GLU A 127 10.08 3.93 15.87
CA GLU A 127 9.70 2.84 14.99
C GLU A 127 8.18 2.71 14.92
N LEU A 128 7.67 2.19 13.79
CA LEU A 128 6.26 1.84 13.66
C LEU A 128 5.94 0.56 14.43
N SER A 129 4.86 0.57 15.21
CA SER A 129 4.24 -0.64 15.73
C SER A 129 3.67 -1.51 14.60
N ASN A 130 3.16 -2.70 14.90
CA ASN A 130 2.47 -3.51 13.90
C ASN A 130 1.24 -2.79 13.34
N THR A 131 0.46 -2.11 14.17
CA THR A 131 -0.67 -1.26 13.74
C THR A 131 -0.18 -0.11 12.88
N GLY A 132 0.89 0.57 13.31
CA GLY A 132 1.51 1.64 12.53
C GLY A 132 2.03 1.20 11.17
N LYS A 133 2.60 0.00 11.05
CA LYS A 133 3.03 -0.57 9.76
C LYS A 133 1.86 -0.79 8.80
N ILE A 134 0.72 -1.30 9.31
CA ILE A 134 -0.49 -1.46 8.50
C ILE A 134 -1.01 -0.09 8.04
N VAL A 135 -1.13 0.87 8.96
CA VAL A 135 -1.56 2.23 8.64
C VAL A 135 -0.65 2.88 7.61
N ALA A 136 0.68 2.76 7.77
CA ALA A 136 1.66 3.34 6.86
C ALA A 136 1.52 2.84 5.40
N LEU A 137 1.22 1.54 5.22
CA LEU A 137 0.98 0.96 3.89
C LEU A 137 -0.24 1.60 3.21
N HIS A 138 -1.34 1.76 3.95
CA HIS A 138 -2.56 2.36 3.40
C HIS A 138 -2.43 3.87 3.17
N VAL A 139 -1.74 4.58 4.08
CA VAL A 139 -1.42 6.00 3.91
C VAL A 139 -0.59 6.22 2.64
N GLU A 140 0.45 5.41 2.43
CA GLU A 140 1.27 5.50 1.22
C GLU A 140 0.46 5.25 -0.05
N SER A 141 -0.33 4.16 -0.07
CA SER A 141 -1.19 3.84 -1.22
C SER A 141 -2.17 4.98 -1.52
N PHE A 142 -2.78 5.57 -0.49
CA PHE A 142 -3.69 6.69 -0.68
C PHE A 142 -2.98 7.95 -1.18
N VAL A 143 -1.79 8.26 -0.66
CA VAL A 143 -0.98 9.39 -1.14
C VAL A 143 -0.61 9.21 -2.62
N GLN A 144 -0.21 8.00 -3.02
CA GLN A 144 0.07 7.67 -4.42
C GLN A 144 -1.17 7.83 -5.30
N THR A 145 -2.32 7.34 -4.83
CA THR A 145 -3.62 7.51 -5.52
C THR A 145 -3.95 8.99 -5.73
N VAL A 146 -3.84 9.80 -4.69
CA VAL A 146 -4.12 11.25 -4.78
C VAL A 146 -3.14 11.93 -5.73
N SER A 147 -1.87 11.54 -5.71
CA SER A 147 -0.86 12.04 -6.65
C SER A 147 -1.26 11.78 -8.11
N VAL A 148 -1.67 10.56 -8.43
CA VAL A 148 -2.14 10.17 -9.78
C VAL A 148 -3.40 10.93 -10.19
N ILE A 149 -4.38 11.06 -9.28
CA ILE A 149 -5.60 11.81 -9.56
C ILE A 149 -5.26 13.28 -9.84
N THR A 150 -4.36 13.87 -9.07
CA THR A 150 -3.95 15.27 -9.26
C THR A 150 -3.14 15.46 -10.55
N GLN A 151 -2.21 14.54 -10.83
CA GLN A 151 -1.35 14.59 -12.00
C GLN A 151 -2.14 14.49 -13.30
N PHE A 152 -3.17 13.65 -13.35
CA PHE A 152 -3.98 13.37 -14.53
C PHE A 152 -5.42 13.88 -14.40
N GLY A 153 -5.64 14.96 -13.66
CA GLY A 153 -6.98 15.45 -13.30
C GLY A 153 -7.92 15.62 -14.50
N LYS A 154 -7.42 16.21 -15.61
CA LYS A 154 -8.19 16.37 -16.85
C LYS A 154 -8.60 15.03 -17.44
N PHE A 155 -7.68 14.05 -17.50
CA PHE A 155 -7.94 12.71 -18.01
C PHE A 155 -9.10 12.04 -17.25
N TRP A 156 -9.07 12.07 -15.92
CA TRP A 156 -10.09 11.45 -15.07
C TRP A 156 -11.47 12.07 -15.22
N LEU A 157 -11.53 13.38 -15.49
CA LEU A 157 -12.80 14.10 -15.68
C LEU A 157 -13.43 13.90 -17.06
N GLU A 158 -12.63 13.64 -18.08
CA GLU A 158 -13.08 13.57 -19.46
C GLU A 158 -13.32 12.14 -19.98
N HIS A 159 -12.88 11.11 -19.23
CA HIS A 159 -12.98 9.72 -19.67
C HIS A 159 -14.00 8.94 -18.84
N ASP A 160 -14.74 8.07 -19.53
CA ASP A 160 -15.62 7.09 -18.90
C ASP A 160 -14.79 5.97 -18.25
N LEU A 161 -14.96 5.77 -16.95
CA LEU A 161 -14.24 4.76 -16.17
C LEU A 161 -15.06 3.46 -16.00
N SER A 162 -16.28 3.38 -16.54
CA SER A 162 -17.18 2.23 -16.32
C SER A 162 -16.62 0.91 -16.86
N GLY A 163 -15.71 0.97 -17.82
CA GLY A 163 -15.02 -0.19 -18.39
C GLY A 163 -13.79 -0.64 -17.59
N ILE A 164 -13.39 0.07 -16.53
CA ILE A 164 -12.21 -0.26 -15.73
C ILE A 164 -12.64 -1.05 -14.49
N PRO A 165 -12.11 -2.27 -14.27
CA PRO A 165 -12.42 -3.05 -13.09
C PRO A 165 -12.10 -2.27 -11.79
N GLU A 166 -12.94 -2.42 -10.76
CA GLU A 166 -12.78 -1.74 -9.48
C GLU A 166 -11.42 -2.02 -8.83
N ASP A 167 -10.91 -3.25 -8.93
CA ASP A 167 -9.59 -3.61 -8.42
C ASP A 167 -8.45 -2.86 -9.10
N SER A 168 -8.60 -2.54 -10.39
CA SER A 168 -7.65 -1.69 -11.12
C SER A 168 -7.71 -0.25 -10.63
N LEU A 169 -8.91 0.28 -10.39
CA LEU A 169 -9.10 1.61 -9.81
C LEU A 169 -8.57 1.72 -8.38
N ARG A 170 -8.70 0.66 -7.56
CA ARG A 170 -8.12 0.61 -6.20
C ARG A 170 -6.59 0.72 -6.22
N ASN A 171 -5.95 0.23 -7.26
CA ASN A 171 -4.50 0.19 -7.39
C ASN A 171 -3.94 1.29 -8.30
N ILE A 172 -4.71 2.33 -8.59
CA ILE A 172 -4.36 3.40 -9.54
C ILE A 172 -3.06 4.13 -9.14
N GLY A 173 -2.70 4.13 -7.86
CA GLY A 173 -1.46 4.71 -7.35
C GLY A 173 -0.19 4.16 -8.02
N CYS A 174 -0.24 2.95 -8.64
CA CYS A 174 0.89 2.39 -9.39
C CYS A 174 1.27 3.23 -10.63
N LEU A 175 0.37 4.12 -11.09
CA LEU A 175 0.60 5.01 -12.21
C LEU A 175 1.32 6.31 -11.84
N GLN A 176 1.81 6.46 -10.61
CA GLN A 176 2.44 7.68 -10.12
C GLN A 176 3.63 8.15 -11.00
N GLU A 177 4.36 7.21 -11.59
CA GLU A 177 5.51 7.49 -12.47
C GLU A 177 5.15 7.40 -13.97
N SER A 178 3.86 7.36 -14.29
CA SER A 178 3.39 7.25 -15.67
C SER A 178 3.21 8.62 -16.31
N GLU A 179 3.22 8.64 -17.64
CA GLU A 179 2.92 9.82 -18.44
C GLU A 179 1.69 9.55 -19.31
N VAL A 180 0.88 10.58 -19.54
CA VAL A 180 -0.21 10.53 -20.50
C VAL A 180 0.27 11.14 -21.81
N LEU A 181 0.42 10.31 -22.82
CA LEU A 181 0.76 10.77 -24.18
C LEU A 181 -0.51 11.20 -24.89
N THR A 182 -0.55 12.45 -25.32
CA THR A 182 -1.66 13.00 -26.09
C THR A 182 -1.18 13.40 -27.49
N SER A 183 -1.95 13.01 -28.50
CA SER A 183 -1.76 13.53 -29.84
C SER A 183 -2.30 14.96 -29.95
N VAL A 184 -1.62 15.80 -30.69
CA VAL A 184 -2.02 17.19 -30.96
C VAL A 184 -2.36 17.33 -32.44
N PRO A 185 -3.17 18.35 -32.85
CA PRO A 185 -3.55 18.51 -34.24
C PRO A 185 -2.39 18.61 -35.25
N THR A 186 -1.21 19.06 -34.78
CA THR A 186 0.01 19.16 -35.56
C THR A 186 0.80 17.86 -35.63
N ASP A 187 0.52 16.91 -34.74
CA ASP A 187 1.12 15.58 -34.68
C ASP A 187 0.13 14.56 -34.13
N ILE A 188 -0.73 14.10 -35.01
CA ILE A 188 -1.78 13.14 -34.67
C ILE A 188 -1.25 11.73 -34.43
N PHE A 189 -0.02 11.43 -34.82
CA PHE A 189 0.61 10.13 -34.68
C PHE A 189 1.59 10.07 -33.50
N ASN A 190 1.79 11.16 -32.77
CA ASN A 190 2.76 11.22 -31.67
C ASN A 190 2.60 10.08 -30.66
N ALA A 191 1.39 9.82 -30.18
CA ALA A 191 1.13 8.74 -29.23
C ALA A 191 1.46 7.37 -29.81
N PHE A 192 1.19 7.15 -31.09
CA PHE A 192 1.46 5.89 -31.78
C PHE A 192 2.97 5.70 -32.03
N SER A 193 3.66 6.70 -32.55
CA SER A 193 5.12 6.63 -32.79
C SER A 193 5.91 6.45 -31.49
N THR A 194 5.51 7.14 -30.42
CA THR A 194 6.13 6.92 -29.10
C THR A 194 5.88 5.50 -28.60
N PHE A 195 4.67 4.96 -28.79
CA PHE A 195 4.38 3.56 -28.43
C PHE A 195 5.28 2.58 -29.19
N VAL A 196 5.46 2.75 -30.50
CA VAL A 196 6.34 1.89 -31.32
C VAL A 196 7.77 1.98 -30.82
N THR A 197 8.28 3.16 -30.50
CA THR A 197 9.63 3.35 -29.94
C THR A 197 9.81 2.62 -28.61
N LEU A 198 8.79 2.58 -27.75
CA LEU A 198 8.83 1.85 -26.48
C LEU A 198 8.92 0.32 -26.65
N LEU A 199 8.53 -0.22 -27.81
CA LEU A 199 8.66 -1.64 -28.12
C LEU A 199 10.12 -2.06 -28.33
N ASP A 200 10.99 -1.17 -28.77
CA ASP A 200 12.38 -1.49 -29.11
C ASP A 200 13.18 -2.00 -27.89
N ASP A 201 12.86 -1.51 -26.70
CA ASP A 201 13.51 -1.90 -25.45
C ASP A 201 12.72 -2.98 -24.65
N ALA A 202 11.63 -3.48 -25.22
CA ALA A 202 10.77 -4.44 -24.54
C ALA A 202 11.45 -5.81 -24.36
N LYS A 203 11.35 -6.37 -23.16
CA LYS A 203 11.80 -7.73 -22.87
C LYS A 203 10.67 -8.76 -22.99
N VAL A 204 9.45 -8.34 -22.82
CA VAL A 204 8.22 -9.13 -22.95
C VAL A 204 7.12 -8.18 -23.42
N ILE A 205 6.29 -8.62 -24.35
CA ILE A 205 5.14 -7.86 -24.81
C ILE A 205 3.88 -8.67 -24.53
N ARG A 206 2.97 -8.08 -23.77
CA ARG A 206 1.63 -8.61 -23.55
C ARG A 206 0.62 -7.50 -23.75
N GLY A 207 -0.40 -7.75 -24.52
CA GLY A 207 -1.40 -6.71 -24.77
C GLY A 207 -2.62 -7.18 -25.55
N VAL A 208 -3.56 -6.25 -25.62
CA VAL A 208 -4.73 -6.34 -26.50
C VAL A 208 -4.53 -5.32 -27.61
N ALA A 209 -4.54 -5.78 -28.86
CA ALA A 209 -4.36 -4.92 -30.04
C ALA A 209 -5.68 -4.80 -30.82
N PRO A 210 -6.57 -3.85 -30.45
CA PRO A 210 -7.84 -3.67 -31.13
C PRO A 210 -7.70 -3.12 -32.57
N VAL A 211 -6.52 -2.54 -32.87
CA VAL A 211 -6.19 -2.04 -34.22
C VAL A 211 -4.82 -2.58 -34.61
N PHE A 212 -4.76 -3.20 -35.77
CA PHE A 212 -3.55 -3.76 -36.33
C PHE A 212 -3.15 -2.95 -37.57
N THR A 213 -1.95 -2.36 -37.54
CA THR A 213 -1.38 -1.69 -38.70
C THR A 213 -0.22 -2.49 -39.26
N PRO A 214 0.09 -2.43 -40.59
CA PRO A 214 1.23 -3.11 -41.17
C PRO A 214 2.55 -2.82 -40.40
N ASP A 215 2.82 -1.54 -40.08
CA ASP A 215 4.03 -1.10 -39.42
C ASP A 215 4.17 -1.73 -38.01
N LEU A 216 3.05 -1.87 -37.31
CA LEU A 216 3.04 -2.50 -35.98
C LEU A 216 3.30 -4.01 -36.08
N PHE A 217 2.74 -4.64 -37.14
CA PHE A 217 2.99 -6.05 -37.42
C PHE A 217 4.48 -6.31 -37.69
N ASP A 218 5.10 -5.48 -38.54
CA ASP A 218 6.52 -5.60 -38.86
C ASP A 218 7.39 -5.43 -37.61
N SER A 219 7.07 -4.46 -36.77
CA SER A 219 7.75 -4.27 -35.48
C SER A 219 7.64 -5.50 -34.58
N TYR A 220 6.46 -6.09 -34.44
CA TYR A 220 6.28 -7.32 -33.66
C TYR A 220 7.02 -8.53 -34.29
N ALA A 221 7.00 -8.66 -35.61
CA ALA A 221 7.71 -9.72 -36.30
C ALA A 221 9.24 -9.64 -36.08
N GLU A 222 9.79 -8.42 -36.14
CA GLU A 222 11.23 -8.18 -35.83
C GLU A 222 11.59 -8.52 -34.39
N LEU A 223 10.74 -8.13 -33.42
CA LEU A 223 10.95 -8.42 -32.01
C LEU A 223 10.82 -9.92 -31.72
N ALA A 224 9.86 -10.60 -32.33
CA ALA A 224 9.72 -12.05 -32.23
C ALA A 224 10.94 -12.77 -32.82
N ALA A 225 11.49 -12.28 -33.94
CA ALA A 225 12.71 -12.82 -34.54
C ALA A 225 13.95 -12.61 -33.62
N LYS A 226 13.96 -11.58 -32.77
CA LYS A 226 14.97 -11.36 -31.72
C LYS A 226 14.72 -12.23 -30.46
N GLY A 227 13.67 -13.05 -30.44
CA GLY A 227 13.36 -13.94 -29.33
C GLY A 227 12.59 -13.27 -28.18
N ILE A 228 12.01 -12.10 -28.40
CA ILE A 228 11.16 -11.43 -27.40
C ILE A 228 9.82 -12.16 -27.32
N PRO A 229 9.38 -12.63 -26.14
CA PRO A 229 8.06 -13.25 -25.97
C PRO A 229 6.95 -12.23 -26.22
N ILE A 230 6.01 -12.58 -27.12
CA ILE A 230 4.88 -11.73 -27.51
C ILE A 230 3.58 -12.50 -27.32
N GLU A 231 2.66 -11.96 -26.55
CA GLU A 231 1.32 -12.49 -26.31
C GLU A 231 0.31 -11.37 -26.60
N LEU A 232 -0.44 -11.50 -27.70
CA LEU A 232 -1.47 -10.55 -28.11
C LEU A 232 -2.83 -11.23 -28.19
N VAL A 233 -3.89 -10.53 -27.73
CA VAL A 233 -5.28 -10.96 -27.76
C VAL A 233 -6.11 -9.95 -28.54
#